data_665e3e081db17e81357abbf2ecd4579c
#
_entry.id   665e3e081db17e81357abbf2ecd4579c
#
_cell.length_a   1.000
_cell.length_b   1.000
_cell.length_c   1.000
_cell.angle_alpha   90.00
_cell.angle_beta   90.00
_cell.angle_gamma   90.00
#
_symmetry.space_group_name_H-M   'P 1'
#
loop_
_entity.id
_entity.type
_entity.pdbx_description
1 polymer ?
#
loop_
_entity_poly.entity_id
_entity_poly.type
_entity_poly.pdbx_seq_one_letter_code
_entity_poly.pdbx_strand_id
1 'polypeptide(L)'
;MKKYKGFGSTAIHAGHETEEKYAHLTPIYASSTYVFDTAEQGMRRFSGEEEGYIYGRWGNPTITEVENKISALEAFGVEDNGQPLKLKSLLHASGMAAISNLLLGTLKKGDKILSHYSLYGGTQELMNKVLPELGIESVIVDLRDLKKAKDAIKKDASIKMLYLETPANPTIQCVDIEQLTKLAKENNILVAVDNTFATPFLQQPFKYGVDFVLHSTTKFLNGHGTTIGGVLVGRNIEWMNGKMLKVHRLLGGNSNSFDAFLLTQGIKTLEVRMERHCTNAMKVANFLKQHSEVASVNYLGLPSHRDYEIAEKQMKHPGAL
;
A
#
# COMPACT_ATOMS: atom_id res chain seq x y z
N MET A 1 -1.74 19.98 -4.32
CA MET A 1 -2.40 19.70 -3.02
C MET A 1 -1.90 20.64 -1.93
N LYS A 2 -2.78 21.13 -1.04
CA LYS A 2 -2.37 21.89 0.14
C LYS A 2 -1.46 21.05 1.03
N LYS A 3 -0.38 21.63 1.54
CA LYS A 3 0.59 20.96 2.43
C LYS A 3 0.15 21.17 3.88
N TYR A 4 -0.01 20.11 4.62
CA TYR A 4 -0.36 20.14 6.05
C TYR A 4 0.86 19.81 6.89
N LYS A 5 1.02 20.45 8.08
CA LYS A 5 2.19 20.26 8.94
C LYS A 5 2.14 18.98 9.79
N GLY A 6 0.94 18.47 10.07
CA GLY A 6 0.75 17.28 10.90
C GLY A 6 0.16 16.10 10.12
N PHE A 7 0.53 14.86 10.51
CA PHE A 7 -0.02 13.65 9.93
C PHE A 7 -1.54 13.57 10.10
N GLY A 8 -2.07 13.84 11.31
CA GLY A 8 -3.51 13.86 11.57
C GLY A 8 -4.25 14.91 10.74
N SER A 9 -3.67 16.12 10.57
CA SER A 9 -4.24 17.12 9.67
C SER A 9 -4.24 16.65 8.23
N THR A 10 -3.20 15.95 7.78
CA THR A 10 -3.14 15.34 6.45
C THR A 10 -4.20 14.25 6.30
N ALA A 11 -4.39 13.40 7.30
CA ALA A 11 -5.41 12.35 7.31
C ALA A 11 -6.84 12.92 7.23
N ILE A 12 -7.09 14.09 7.82
CA ILE A 12 -8.42 14.73 7.79
C ILE A 12 -8.65 15.45 6.47
N HIS A 13 -7.71 16.26 6.01
CA HIS A 13 -7.97 17.28 4.99
C HIS A 13 -7.37 16.99 3.61
N ALA A 14 -6.35 16.14 3.49
CA ALA A 14 -5.73 15.87 2.19
C ALA A 14 -6.71 15.19 1.22
N GLY A 15 -6.57 15.52 -0.07
CA GLY A 15 -7.40 14.97 -1.12
C GLY A 15 -8.75 15.66 -1.29
N HIS A 16 -9.26 16.32 -0.24
CA HIS A 16 -10.53 17.06 -0.34
C HIS A 16 -10.35 18.36 -1.14
N GLU A 17 -11.13 18.51 -2.19
CA GLU A 17 -11.24 19.72 -2.96
C GLU A 17 -12.60 20.37 -2.68
N THR A 18 -12.60 21.68 -2.45
CA THR A 18 -13.84 22.41 -2.22
C THR A 18 -14.61 22.50 -3.54
N GLU A 19 -15.77 21.87 -3.59
CA GLU A 19 -16.67 21.95 -4.74
C GLU A 19 -17.45 23.27 -4.77
N GLU A 20 -18.09 23.56 -5.90
CA GLU A 20 -18.93 24.77 -6.07
C GLU A 20 -19.98 24.96 -4.95
N LYS A 21 -20.47 23.85 -4.38
CA LYS A 21 -21.48 23.87 -3.30
C LYS A 21 -20.88 23.90 -1.90
N TYR A 22 -19.56 23.98 -1.76
CA TYR A 22 -18.83 24.06 -0.48
C TYR A 22 -19.18 22.95 0.51
N ALA A 23 -19.45 21.73 0.05
CA ALA A 23 -19.72 20.60 0.92
C ALA A 23 -18.51 20.31 1.82
N HIS A 24 -18.75 20.12 3.13
CA HIS A 24 -17.66 19.79 4.07
C HIS A 24 -17.03 18.40 3.81
N LEU A 25 -17.81 17.49 3.27
CA LEU A 25 -17.35 16.17 2.83
C LEU A 25 -17.60 16.04 1.34
N THR A 26 -16.70 15.34 0.65
CA THR A 26 -16.96 14.97 -0.74
C THR A 26 -18.22 14.11 -0.82
N PRO A 27 -19.20 14.47 -1.63
CA PRO A 27 -20.41 13.69 -1.81
C PRO A 27 -20.12 12.28 -2.33
N ILE A 28 -21.04 11.34 -2.08
CA ILE A 28 -20.96 10.01 -2.69
C ILE A 28 -21.50 10.12 -4.12
N TYR A 29 -20.61 10.08 -5.11
CA TYR A 29 -20.98 10.05 -6.52
C TYR A 29 -21.35 8.63 -6.93
N ALA A 30 -22.59 8.25 -6.68
CA ALA A 30 -23.14 6.93 -7.03
C ALA A 30 -23.59 6.89 -8.51
N SER A 31 -22.67 7.25 -9.42
CA SER A 31 -22.94 7.29 -10.87
C SER A 31 -22.02 6.35 -11.62
N SER A 32 -22.58 5.54 -12.52
CA SER A 32 -21.80 4.69 -13.41
C SER A 32 -21.19 5.44 -14.60
N THR A 33 -21.86 6.52 -15.04
CA THR A 33 -21.48 7.31 -16.22
C THR A 33 -21.61 8.79 -15.91
N TYR A 34 -20.95 9.61 -16.72
CA TYR A 34 -20.97 11.06 -16.62
C TYR A 34 -21.40 11.67 -17.95
N VAL A 35 -22.15 12.77 -17.91
CA VAL A 35 -22.62 13.48 -19.09
C VAL A 35 -21.53 14.41 -19.63
N PHE A 36 -21.63 14.72 -20.91
CA PHE A 36 -20.79 15.71 -21.60
C PHE A 36 -21.68 16.84 -22.10
N ASP A 37 -21.12 18.04 -22.11
CA ASP A 37 -21.83 19.21 -22.64
C ASP A 37 -21.99 19.12 -24.18
N THR A 38 -20.99 18.55 -24.84
CA THR A 38 -20.99 18.34 -26.30
C THR A 38 -20.33 17.01 -26.68
N ALA A 39 -20.58 16.52 -27.89
CA ALA A 39 -19.91 15.34 -28.44
C ALA A 39 -18.39 15.54 -28.55
N GLU A 40 -17.95 16.76 -28.90
CA GLU A 40 -16.53 17.12 -28.98
C GLU A 40 -15.85 17.06 -27.60
N GLN A 41 -16.54 17.48 -26.53
CA GLN A 41 -16.03 17.31 -25.17
C GLN A 41 -15.86 15.83 -24.83
N GLY A 42 -16.85 15.01 -25.18
CA GLY A 42 -16.75 13.58 -25.02
C GLY A 42 -15.51 13.01 -25.73
N MET A 43 -15.31 13.38 -26.99
CA MET A 43 -14.12 12.96 -27.77
C MET A 43 -12.81 13.35 -27.06
N ARG A 44 -12.65 14.59 -26.61
CA ARG A 44 -11.45 15.08 -25.92
C ARG A 44 -11.19 14.33 -24.61
N ARG A 45 -12.24 14.01 -23.85
CA ARG A 45 -12.09 13.22 -22.62
C ARG A 45 -11.71 11.77 -22.89
N PHE A 46 -12.27 11.15 -23.93
CA PHE A 46 -11.90 9.79 -24.34
C PHE A 46 -10.47 9.70 -24.88
N SER A 47 -10.00 10.73 -25.61
CA SER A 47 -8.61 10.82 -26.10
C SER A 47 -7.60 11.19 -25.01
N GLY A 48 -8.05 11.71 -23.85
CA GLY A 48 -7.21 12.20 -22.76
C GLY A 48 -6.70 13.63 -22.96
N GLU A 49 -7.22 14.36 -23.95
CA GLU A 49 -6.92 15.77 -24.21
C GLU A 49 -7.59 16.73 -23.20
N GLU A 50 -8.71 16.28 -22.61
CA GLU A 50 -9.41 16.98 -21.53
C GLU A 50 -9.57 16.07 -20.34
N GLU A 51 -9.20 16.55 -19.16
CA GLU A 51 -9.41 15.85 -17.90
C GLU A 51 -10.90 15.83 -17.53
N GLY A 52 -11.38 14.73 -16.97
CA GLY A 52 -12.75 14.60 -16.50
C GLY A 52 -13.18 13.16 -16.32
N TYR A 53 -14.34 13.00 -15.71
CA TYR A 53 -14.94 11.68 -15.51
C TYR A 53 -15.78 11.27 -16.70
N ILE A 54 -15.72 9.99 -17.05
CA ILE A 54 -16.41 9.40 -18.21
C ILE A 54 -17.29 8.23 -17.74
N TYR A 55 -16.67 7.32 -17.03
CA TYR A 55 -17.27 6.06 -16.58
C TYR A 55 -16.71 5.67 -15.21
N GLY A 56 -17.57 5.26 -14.28
CA GLY A 56 -17.23 5.04 -12.87
C GLY A 56 -16.07 4.05 -12.63
N ARG A 57 -15.91 3.04 -13.50
CA ARG A 57 -14.77 2.12 -13.46
C ARG A 57 -13.44 2.79 -13.83
N TRP A 58 -13.48 3.90 -14.56
CA TRP A 58 -12.30 4.63 -15.03
C TRP A 58 -11.88 5.76 -14.09
N GLY A 59 -12.80 6.22 -13.26
CA GLY A 59 -12.59 7.26 -12.27
C GLY A 59 -13.91 7.74 -11.68
N ASN A 60 -13.85 8.23 -10.44
CA ASN A 60 -15.00 8.73 -9.69
C ASN A 60 -14.52 9.76 -8.67
N PRO A 61 -15.19 10.91 -8.48
CA PRO A 61 -14.72 11.96 -7.57
C PRO A 61 -14.48 11.48 -6.15
N THR A 62 -15.40 10.66 -5.59
CA THR A 62 -15.28 10.11 -4.25
C THR A 62 -14.06 9.17 -4.11
N ILE A 63 -13.78 8.37 -5.15
CA ILE A 63 -12.61 7.48 -5.19
C ILE A 63 -11.33 8.32 -5.28
N THR A 64 -11.32 9.35 -6.15
CA THR A 64 -10.16 10.22 -6.35
C THR A 64 -9.73 10.93 -5.06
N GLU A 65 -10.69 11.36 -4.20
CA GLU A 65 -10.35 11.93 -2.88
C GLU A 65 -9.54 10.95 -2.04
N VAL A 66 -9.99 9.70 -1.93
CA VAL A 66 -9.30 8.66 -1.15
C VAL A 66 -7.91 8.37 -1.71
N GLU A 67 -7.79 8.24 -3.04
CA GLU A 67 -6.50 8.02 -3.71
C GLU A 67 -5.52 9.14 -3.41
N ASN A 68 -5.97 10.39 -3.50
CA ASN A 68 -5.16 11.56 -3.20
C ASN A 68 -4.78 11.61 -1.71
N LYS A 69 -5.71 11.27 -0.81
CA LYS A 69 -5.49 11.23 0.63
C LYS A 69 -4.43 10.20 1.00
N ILE A 70 -4.51 8.98 0.49
CA ILE A 70 -3.53 7.92 0.76
C ILE A 70 -2.17 8.28 0.16
N SER A 71 -2.13 8.83 -1.06
CA SER A 71 -0.89 9.35 -1.66
C SER A 71 -0.23 10.39 -0.78
N ALA A 72 -1.00 11.32 -0.20
CA ALA A 72 -0.48 12.35 0.69
C ALA A 72 0.03 11.79 2.04
N LEU A 73 -0.60 10.74 2.56
CA LEU A 73 -0.17 10.09 3.80
C LEU A 73 1.12 9.29 3.61
N GLU A 74 1.24 8.54 2.51
CA GLU A 74 2.47 7.80 2.18
C GLU A 74 3.64 8.72 1.82
N ALA A 75 3.37 9.91 1.27
CA ALA A 75 4.38 10.92 0.99
C ALA A 75 4.68 11.86 2.17
N PHE A 76 3.99 11.70 3.32
CA PHE A 76 4.11 12.64 4.43
C PHE A 76 5.54 12.67 5.01
N GLY A 77 6.20 13.84 4.89
CA GLY A 77 7.58 14.02 5.35
C GLY A 77 8.63 13.27 4.52
N VAL A 78 8.28 12.78 3.34
CA VAL A 78 9.21 12.15 2.40
C VAL A 78 9.56 13.13 1.29
N GLU A 79 10.85 13.26 1.01
CA GLU A 79 11.37 14.11 -0.06
C GLU A 79 12.09 13.27 -1.13
N ASP A 80 12.05 13.75 -2.36
CA ASP A 80 12.83 13.26 -3.48
C ASP A 80 13.58 14.45 -4.10
N ASN A 81 14.92 14.42 -4.06
CA ASN A 81 15.79 15.51 -4.52
C ASN A 81 15.43 16.88 -3.90
N GLY A 82 15.11 16.92 -2.59
CA GLY A 82 14.77 18.15 -1.87
C GLY A 82 13.38 18.72 -2.19
N GLN A 83 12.55 17.97 -2.91
CA GLN A 83 11.15 18.30 -3.17
C GLN A 83 10.22 17.27 -2.51
N PRO A 84 9.02 17.67 -2.05
CA PRO A 84 8.05 16.72 -1.54
C PRO A 84 7.77 15.60 -2.55
N LEU A 85 7.87 14.34 -2.10
CA LEU A 85 7.63 13.19 -2.97
C LEU A 85 6.20 13.24 -3.52
N LYS A 86 6.05 13.02 -4.83
CA LYS A 86 4.75 12.89 -5.50
C LYS A 86 4.45 11.42 -5.71
N LEU A 87 3.27 11.00 -5.29
CA LEU A 87 2.77 9.64 -5.41
C LEU A 87 1.41 9.62 -6.12
N LYS A 88 1.10 8.50 -6.73
CA LYS A 88 -0.23 8.20 -7.29
C LYS A 88 -0.74 6.91 -6.70
N SER A 89 -2.00 6.94 -6.24
CA SER A 89 -2.72 5.76 -5.74
C SER A 89 -3.77 5.30 -6.74
N LEU A 90 -4.06 4.01 -6.72
CA LEU A 90 -5.20 3.38 -7.39
C LEU A 90 -5.97 2.55 -6.36
N LEU A 91 -7.24 2.88 -6.15
CA LEU A 91 -8.09 2.20 -5.17
C LEU A 91 -8.74 0.96 -5.78
N HIS A 92 -8.70 -0.15 -5.06
CA HIS A 92 -9.17 -1.46 -5.50
C HIS A 92 -10.25 -2.02 -4.59
N ALA A 93 -11.04 -2.96 -5.10
CA ALA A 93 -12.10 -3.65 -4.37
C ALA A 93 -11.58 -4.54 -3.21
N SER A 94 -10.31 -4.89 -3.20
CA SER A 94 -9.67 -5.67 -2.14
C SER A 94 -8.16 -5.52 -2.17
N GLY A 95 -7.48 -5.89 -1.06
CA GLY A 95 -6.00 -5.97 -1.04
C GLY A 95 -5.47 -6.93 -2.11
N MET A 96 -6.14 -8.08 -2.31
CA MET A 96 -5.75 -9.03 -3.36
C MET A 96 -5.91 -8.46 -4.77
N ALA A 97 -6.92 -7.63 -5.02
CA ALA A 97 -7.05 -6.94 -6.31
C ALA A 97 -5.90 -5.94 -6.56
N ALA A 98 -5.45 -5.23 -5.50
CA ALA A 98 -4.29 -4.35 -5.59
C ALA A 98 -2.99 -5.13 -5.87
N ILE A 99 -2.77 -6.25 -5.17
CA ILE A 99 -1.62 -7.16 -5.38
C ILE A 99 -1.65 -7.73 -6.81
N SER A 100 -2.79 -8.24 -7.26
CA SER A 100 -2.94 -8.77 -8.62
C SER A 100 -2.68 -7.70 -9.69
N ASN A 101 -3.18 -6.48 -9.49
CA ASN A 101 -2.91 -5.36 -10.39
C ASN A 101 -1.41 -5.04 -10.48
N LEU A 102 -0.72 -4.99 -9.33
CA LEU A 102 0.72 -4.80 -9.30
C LEU A 102 1.45 -5.89 -10.09
N LEU A 103 1.23 -7.15 -9.73
CA LEU A 103 2.00 -8.27 -10.27
C LEU A 103 1.74 -8.48 -11.76
N LEU A 104 0.48 -8.46 -12.20
CA LEU A 104 0.10 -8.60 -13.61
C LEU A 104 0.41 -7.33 -14.44
N GLY A 105 0.45 -6.18 -13.77
CA GLY A 105 0.83 -4.91 -14.40
C GLY A 105 2.33 -4.73 -14.58
N THR A 106 3.18 -5.41 -13.80
CA THR A 106 4.64 -5.25 -13.84
C THR A 106 5.36 -6.42 -14.49
N LEU A 107 4.89 -7.63 -14.25
CA LEU A 107 5.56 -8.88 -14.64
C LEU A 107 4.97 -9.48 -15.91
N LYS A 108 5.75 -10.30 -16.57
CA LYS A 108 5.37 -11.09 -17.74
C LYS A 108 5.85 -12.53 -17.60
N LYS A 109 5.39 -13.41 -18.47
CA LYS A 109 5.86 -14.81 -18.55
C LYS A 109 7.40 -14.88 -18.59
N GLY A 110 7.96 -15.69 -17.69
CA GLY A 110 9.40 -15.87 -17.50
C GLY A 110 10.01 -14.98 -16.42
N ASP A 111 9.30 -13.93 -15.96
CA ASP A 111 9.76 -13.12 -14.82
C ASP A 111 9.52 -13.85 -13.49
N LYS A 112 10.34 -13.53 -12.48
CA LYS A 112 10.23 -14.10 -11.14
C LYS A 112 10.11 -13.01 -10.06
N ILE A 113 9.46 -13.41 -8.95
CA ILE A 113 9.30 -12.61 -7.74
C ILE A 113 10.23 -13.17 -6.69
N LEU A 114 11.09 -12.35 -6.10
CA LEU A 114 11.82 -12.70 -4.87
C LEU A 114 10.99 -12.27 -3.67
N SER A 115 10.74 -13.18 -2.74
CA SER A 115 9.97 -12.83 -1.54
C SER A 115 10.39 -13.63 -0.31
N HIS A 116 9.91 -13.15 0.86
CA HIS A 116 10.05 -13.86 2.13
C HIS A 116 9.04 -15.00 2.23
N TYR A 117 9.34 -16.04 3.01
CA TYR A 117 8.43 -17.17 3.23
C TYR A 117 7.22 -16.81 4.10
N SER A 118 7.32 -15.78 4.93
CA SER A 118 6.21 -15.28 5.74
C SER A 118 5.49 -14.16 5.00
N LEU A 119 4.31 -14.48 4.49
CA LEU A 119 3.40 -13.59 3.77
C LEU A 119 1.96 -13.92 4.18
N TYR A 120 1.06 -12.99 3.95
CA TYR A 120 -0.37 -13.26 4.01
C TYR A 120 -0.74 -14.46 3.13
N GLY A 121 -1.57 -15.38 3.66
CA GLY A 121 -1.90 -16.64 3.00
C GLY A 121 -2.46 -16.47 1.58
N GLY A 122 -3.31 -15.46 1.35
CA GLY A 122 -3.84 -15.16 0.02
C GLY A 122 -2.75 -14.74 -0.98
N THR A 123 -1.77 -13.94 -0.55
CA THR A 123 -0.62 -13.56 -1.38
C THR A 123 0.24 -14.77 -1.71
N GLN A 124 0.49 -15.62 -0.71
CA GLN A 124 1.25 -16.86 -0.91
C GLN A 124 0.55 -17.82 -1.86
N GLU A 125 -0.79 -17.97 -1.75
CA GLU A 125 -1.56 -18.81 -2.68
C GLU A 125 -1.56 -18.26 -4.11
N LEU A 126 -1.70 -16.94 -4.27
CA LEU A 126 -1.60 -16.29 -5.58
C LEU A 126 -0.23 -16.57 -6.23
N MET A 127 0.85 -16.38 -5.47
CA MET A 127 2.23 -16.58 -5.95
C MET A 127 2.55 -18.05 -6.26
N ASN A 128 1.98 -19.00 -5.52
CA ASN A 128 2.34 -20.42 -5.62
C ASN A 128 1.38 -21.24 -6.50
N LYS A 129 0.13 -20.77 -6.69
CA LYS A 129 -0.90 -21.56 -7.41
C LYS A 129 -1.38 -20.89 -8.69
N VAL A 130 -1.53 -19.56 -8.72
CA VAL A 130 -2.13 -18.86 -9.87
C VAL A 130 -1.07 -18.31 -10.82
N LEU A 131 -0.08 -17.58 -10.29
CA LEU A 131 0.95 -16.96 -11.13
C LEU A 131 1.82 -17.96 -11.91
N PRO A 132 2.16 -19.16 -11.39
CA PRO A 132 2.88 -20.16 -12.17
C PRO A 132 2.15 -20.61 -13.44
N GLU A 133 0.82 -20.68 -13.42
CA GLU A 133 0.00 -20.99 -14.61
C GLU A 133 0.12 -19.90 -15.69
N LEU A 134 0.45 -18.66 -15.27
CA LEU A 134 0.75 -17.54 -16.16
C LEU A 134 2.24 -17.44 -16.52
N GLY A 135 3.05 -18.40 -16.04
CA GLY A 135 4.50 -18.44 -16.26
C GLY A 135 5.30 -17.42 -15.45
N ILE A 136 4.75 -16.93 -14.32
CA ILE A 136 5.43 -16.07 -13.35
C ILE A 136 5.72 -16.91 -12.10
N GLU A 137 6.97 -17.11 -11.78
CA GLU A 137 7.40 -17.95 -10.64
C GLU A 137 7.85 -17.11 -9.44
N SER A 138 7.94 -17.75 -8.27
CA SER A 138 8.42 -17.13 -7.05
C SER A 138 9.68 -17.82 -6.53
N VAL A 139 10.66 -17.02 -6.10
CA VAL A 139 11.87 -17.45 -5.40
C VAL A 139 11.71 -17.04 -3.94
N ILE A 140 11.55 -18.02 -3.07
CA ILE A 140 11.28 -17.80 -1.65
C ILE A 140 12.53 -18.07 -0.83
N VAL A 141 12.98 -17.05 -0.08
CA VAL A 141 14.14 -17.14 0.82
C VAL A 141 13.86 -16.42 2.14
N ASP A 142 14.68 -16.65 3.16
CA ASP A 142 14.65 -15.82 4.38
C ASP A 142 15.31 -14.47 4.08
N LEU A 143 14.50 -13.45 3.81
CA LEU A 143 14.97 -12.10 3.47
C LEU A 143 15.55 -11.32 4.69
N ARG A 144 15.45 -11.86 5.91
CA ARG A 144 16.20 -11.33 7.07
C ARG A 144 17.69 -11.65 6.97
N ASP A 145 18.05 -12.63 6.15
CA ASP A 145 19.43 -12.94 5.78
C ASP A 145 19.75 -12.29 4.42
N LEU A 146 20.36 -11.11 4.47
CA LEU A 146 20.74 -10.35 3.28
C LEU A 146 21.65 -11.15 2.31
N LYS A 147 22.46 -12.08 2.84
CA LYS A 147 23.30 -12.94 2.00
C LYS A 147 22.45 -13.85 1.14
N LYS A 148 21.41 -14.48 1.69
CA LYS A 148 20.49 -15.33 0.92
C LYS A 148 19.78 -14.55 -0.19
N ALA A 149 19.32 -13.31 0.12
CA ALA A 149 18.74 -12.44 -0.89
C ALA A 149 19.72 -12.12 -2.02
N LYS A 150 20.95 -11.76 -1.68
CA LYS A 150 22.02 -11.48 -2.63
C LYS A 150 22.39 -12.68 -3.50
N ASP A 151 22.50 -13.86 -2.90
CA ASP A 151 22.83 -15.10 -3.61
C ASP A 151 21.69 -15.50 -4.57
N ALA A 152 20.41 -15.33 -4.15
CA ALA A 152 19.26 -15.59 -5.01
C ALA A 152 19.24 -14.67 -6.24
N ILE A 153 19.47 -13.36 -6.06
CA ILE A 153 19.51 -12.36 -7.14
C ILE A 153 20.65 -12.65 -8.11
N LYS A 154 21.84 -12.99 -7.60
CA LYS A 154 23.00 -13.32 -8.45
C LYS A 154 22.79 -14.59 -9.27
N LYS A 155 22.06 -15.56 -8.71
CA LYS A 155 21.83 -16.87 -9.35
C LYS A 155 20.78 -16.80 -10.45
N ASP A 156 19.84 -15.86 -10.37
CA ASP A 156 18.67 -15.83 -11.25
C ASP A 156 18.34 -14.42 -11.74
N ALA A 157 18.78 -14.10 -12.95
CA ALA A 157 18.54 -12.81 -13.61
C ALA A 157 17.07 -12.60 -14.03
N SER A 158 16.21 -13.62 -13.93
CA SER A 158 14.77 -13.49 -14.21
C SER A 158 14.00 -12.88 -13.05
N ILE A 159 14.60 -12.68 -11.88
CA ILE A 159 14.00 -11.94 -10.78
C ILE A 159 13.83 -10.47 -11.19
N LYS A 160 12.58 -10.00 -11.24
CA LYS A 160 12.23 -8.63 -11.66
C LYS A 160 11.50 -7.84 -10.57
N MET A 161 11.04 -8.52 -9.52
CA MET A 161 10.38 -7.88 -8.39
C MET A 161 10.86 -8.49 -7.08
N LEU A 162 11.14 -7.63 -6.12
CA LEU A 162 11.25 -7.95 -4.71
C LEU A 162 9.94 -7.55 -4.03
N TYR A 163 9.20 -8.53 -3.52
CA TYR A 163 7.94 -8.31 -2.80
C TYR A 163 8.14 -8.56 -1.32
N LEU A 164 7.85 -7.55 -0.51
CA LEU A 164 8.01 -7.56 0.93
C LEU A 164 6.65 -7.38 1.61
N GLU A 165 6.42 -8.10 2.70
CA GLU A 165 5.36 -7.83 3.68
C GLU A 165 6.03 -7.68 5.04
N THR A 166 5.97 -6.49 5.61
CA THR A 166 6.69 -6.18 6.86
C THR A 166 5.99 -5.07 7.65
N PRO A 167 5.55 -5.36 8.89
CA PRO A 167 5.51 -6.68 9.57
C PRO A 167 4.62 -7.69 8.85
N ALA A 168 5.02 -8.96 8.84
CA ALA A 168 4.33 -10.03 8.12
C ALA A 168 3.18 -10.66 8.93
N ASN A 169 2.07 -10.97 8.27
CA ASN A 169 0.95 -11.71 8.85
C ASN A 169 1.16 -13.24 8.69
N PRO A 170 1.03 -14.08 9.75
CA PRO A 170 0.68 -13.73 11.13
C PRO A 170 1.90 -13.61 12.06
N THR A 171 3.09 -13.79 11.55
CA THR A 171 4.31 -14.02 12.36
C THR A 171 4.91 -12.73 12.90
N ILE A 172 4.44 -11.56 12.46
CA ILE A 172 4.99 -10.21 12.74
C ILE A 172 6.50 -10.08 12.51
N GLN A 173 7.07 -10.95 11.66
CA GLN A 173 8.48 -10.84 11.26
C GLN A 173 8.72 -9.56 10.47
N CYS A 174 9.86 -8.92 10.72
CA CYS A 174 10.30 -7.76 9.98
C CYS A 174 11.52 -8.06 9.11
N VAL A 175 11.56 -7.43 7.94
CA VAL A 175 12.73 -7.41 7.06
C VAL A 175 13.22 -5.96 6.92
N ASP A 176 14.52 -5.77 6.75
CA ASP A 176 15.12 -4.44 6.59
C ASP A 176 14.84 -3.89 5.19
N ILE A 177 13.86 -2.99 5.11
CA ILE A 177 13.41 -2.39 3.85
C ILE A 177 14.55 -1.65 3.17
N GLU A 178 15.38 -0.91 3.91
CA GLU A 178 16.46 -0.11 3.36
C GLU A 178 17.53 -0.97 2.67
N GLN A 179 18.04 -1.98 3.39
CA GLN A 179 19.10 -2.84 2.85
C GLN A 179 18.61 -3.65 1.64
N LEU A 180 17.39 -4.19 1.72
CA LEU A 180 16.79 -4.98 0.64
C LEU A 180 16.47 -4.10 -0.58
N THR A 181 15.98 -2.89 -0.38
CA THR A 181 15.71 -1.95 -1.47
C THR A 181 17.00 -1.54 -2.17
N LYS A 182 18.05 -1.22 -1.41
CA LYS A 182 19.37 -0.92 -1.98
C LYS A 182 19.89 -2.07 -2.85
N LEU A 183 19.83 -3.29 -2.32
CA LEU A 183 20.25 -4.49 -3.06
C LEU A 183 19.44 -4.70 -4.35
N ALA A 184 18.13 -4.52 -4.30
CA ALA A 184 17.24 -4.65 -5.46
C ALA A 184 17.54 -3.59 -6.53
N LYS A 185 17.73 -2.33 -6.14
CA LYS A 185 18.04 -1.22 -7.06
C LYS A 185 19.37 -1.40 -7.75
N GLU A 186 20.41 -1.89 -7.07
CA GLU A 186 21.71 -2.23 -7.66
C GLU A 186 21.59 -3.29 -8.78
N ASN A 187 20.48 -4.06 -8.81
CA ASN A 187 20.23 -5.12 -9.78
C ASN A 187 19.03 -4.82 -10.71
N ASN A 188 18.53 -3.58 -10.76
CA ASN A 188 17.37 -3.15 -11.55
C ASN A 188 16.11 -3.98 -11.27
N ILE A 189 15.87 -4.35 -10.02
CA ILE A 189 14.71 -5.10 -9.53
C ILE A 189 13.75 -4.10 -8.90
N LEU A 190 12.47 -4.17 -9.28
CA LEU A 190 11.39 -3.37 -8.68
C LEU A 190 11.14 -3.82 -7.24
N VAL A 191 10.81 -2.88 -6.37
CA VAL A 191 10.50 -3.16 -4.96
C VAL A 191 9.08 -2.77 -4.62
N ALA A 192 8.34 -3.73 -4.08
CA ALA A 192 6.99 -3.53 -3.57
C ALA A 192 6.91 -3.94 -2.10
N VAL A 193 6.24 -3.12 -1.29
CA VAL A 193 6.03 -3.38 0.14
C VAL A 193 4.54 -3.39 0.46
N ASP A 194 4.05 -4.51 0.95
CA ASP A 194 2.75 -4.56 1.62
C ASP A 194 2.91 -3.98 3.03
N ASN A 195 2.37 -2.77 3.21
CA ASN A 195 2.49 -1.97 4.43
C ASN A 195 1.19 -2.00 5.27
N THR A 196 0.36 -3.03 5.06
CA THR A 196 -0.99 -3.13 5.62
C THR A 196 -1.00 -3.03 7.14
N PHE A 197 -0.09 -3.74 7.84
CA PHE A 197 -0.08 -3.80 9.30
C PHE A 197 0.56 -2.57 9.94
N ALA A 198 1.55 -1.97 9.28
CA ALA A 198 2.18 -0.77 9.81
C ALA A 198 1.38 0.50 9.49
N THR A 199 0.76 0.59 8.33
CA THR A 199 0.14 1.82 7.81
C THR A 199 1.18 2.94 7.56
N PRO A 200 0.86 4.00 6.80
CA PRO A 200 1.79 5.12 6.61
C PRO A 200 2.07 5.91 7.91
N PHE A 201 1.31 5.66 8.98
CA PHE A 201 1.56 6.29 10.28
C PHE A 201 2.75 5.68 11.01
N LEU A 202 2.92 4.36 10.95
CA LEU A 202 4.02 3.68 11.65
C LEU A 202 5.24 3.51 10.76
N GLN A 203 5.07 3.28 9.46
CA GLN A 203 6.15 2.94 8.54
C GLN A 203 5.91 3.58 7.18
N GLN A 204 6.95 4.20 6.63
CA GLN A 204 6.90 4.89 5.35
C GLN A 204 7.95 4.32 4.39
N PRO A 205 7.65 3.24 3.66
CA PRO A 205 8.61 2.54 2.82
C PRO A 205 9.23 3.41 1.73
N PHE A 206 8.51 4.42 1.21
CA PHE A 206 9.03 5.33 0.18
C PHE A 206 10.26 6.13 0.63
N LYS A 207 10.50 6.29 1.93
CA LYS A 207 11.75 6.87 2.45
C LYS A 207 12.99 6.09 2.04
N TYR A 208 12.84 4.80 1.81
CA TYR A 208 13.89 3.88 1.41
C TYR A 208 13.99 3.66 -0.10
N GLY A 209 13.20 4.41 -0.89
CA GLY A 209 13.27 4.35 -2.35
C GLY A 209 12.50 3.21 -3.01
N VAL A 210 11.54 2.56 -2.33
CA VAL A 210 10.69 1.53 -2.93
C VAL A 210 9.87 2.09 -4.10
N ASP A 211 9.45 1.23 -5.03
CA ASP A 211 8.69 1.63 -6.21
C ASP A 211 7.19 1.65 -5.93
N PHE A 212 6.72 0.69 -5.12
CA PHE A 212 5.30 0.50 -4.83
C PHE A 212 5.07 0.20 -3.35
N VAL A 213 3.95 0.70 -2.84
CA VAL A 213 3.40 0.33 -1.54
C VAL A 213 1.97 -0.16 -1.74
N LEU A 214 1.61 -1.21 -1.02
CA LEU A 214 0.27 -1.80 -1.02
C LEU A 214 -0.34 -1.74 0.38
N HIS A 215 -1.65 -1.62 0.42
CA HIS A 215 -2.44 -1.85 1.63
C HIS A 215 -3.71 -2.62 1.33
N SER A 216 -4.05 -3.56 2.18
CA SER A 216 -5.45 -3.91 2.39
C SER A 216 -6.10 -2.80 3.21
N THR A 217 -6.87 -1.93 2.56
CA THR A 217 -7.57 -0.83 3.24
C THR A 217 -8.63 -1.34 4.21
N THR A 218 -9.04 -2.61 4.08
CA THR A 218 -9.92 -3.36 4.99
C THR A 218 -9.46 -3.30 6.45
N LYS A 219 -8.12 -3.19 6.68
CA LYS A 219 -7.50 -3.30 8.00
C LYS A 219 -7.44 -1.93 8.69
N PHE A 220 -6.29 -1.50 9.17
CA PHE A 220 -6.15 -0.29 9.98
C PHE A 220 -6.48 1.02 9.24
N LEU A 221 -6.33 1.09 7.91
CA LEU A 221 -6.69 2.30 7.17
C LEU A 221 -8.18 2.61 7.32
N ASN A 222 -9.06 1.64 7.10
CA ASN A 222 -10.47 1.79 7.43
C ASN A 222 -10.71 1.75 8.95
N GLY A 223 -10.20 0.70 9.63
CA GLY A 223 -10.18 0.55 11.08
C GLY A 223 -11.52 0.34 11.78
N HIS A 224 -12.61 0.25 11.03
CA HIS A 224 -13.99 0.17 11.57
C HIS A 224 -14.74 -1.10 11.12
N GLY A 225 -14.10 -1.97 10.32
CA GLY A 225 -14.71 -3.20 9.82
C GLY A 225 -15.88 -2.99 8.87
N THR A 226 -16.03 -1.81 8.28
CA THR A 226 -17.20 -1.41 7.49
C THR A 226 -17.06 -1.66 5.99
N THR A 227 -15.85 -1.87 5.48
CA THR A 227 -15.61 -2.07 4.03
C THR A 227 -14.42 -2.97 3.78
N ILE A 228 -14.44 -3.64 2.65
CA ILE A 228 -13.29 -4.36 2.08
C ILE A 228 -12.68 -3.48 1.00
N GLY A 229 -11.35 -3.43 0.93
CA GLY A 229 -10.69 -2.65 -0.10
C GLY A 229 -9.19 -2.89 -0.13
N GLY A 230 -8.55 -2.34 -1.15
CA GLY A 230 -7.10 -2.32 -1.31
C GLY A 230 -6.65 -1.04 -2.01
N VAL A 231 -5.38 -0.73 -1.89
CA VAL A 231 -4.77 0.38 -2.61
C VAL A 231 -3.37 0.01 -3.07
N LEU A 232 -3.05 0.37 -4.29
CA LEU A 232 -1.71 0.36 -4.86
C LEU A 232 -1.21 1.79 -4.97
N VAL A 233 -0.08 2.09 -4.35
CA VAL A 233 0.58 3.40 -4.40
C VAL A 233 1.91 3.25 -5.12
N GLY A 234 2.22 4.16 -6.06
CA GLY A 234 3.46 4.14 -6.82
C GLY A 234 4.12 5.50 -6.94
N ARG A 235 5.45 5.52 -7.00
CA ARG A 235 6.25 6.75 -7.14
C ARG A 235 6.44 7.20 -8.60
N ASN A 236 6.38 6.28 -9.55
CA ASN A 236 6.45 6.61 -10.96
C ASN A 236 5.05 6.98 -11.47
N ILE A 237 4.78 8.29 -11.55
CA ILE A 237 3.47 8.83 -11.92
C ILE A 237 3.07 8.45 -13.35
N GLU A 238 4.02 8.45 -14.28
CA GLU A 238 3.78 8.07 -15.68
C GLU A 238 3.34 6.59 -15.76
N TRP A 239 4.04 5.72 -15.07
CA TRP A 239 3.71 4.30 -15.00
C TRP A 239 2.35 4.04 -14.36
N MET A 240 2.07 4.76 -13.27
CA MET A 240 0.79 4.65 -12.56
C MET A 240 -0.38 5.12 -13.42
N ASN A 241 -0.25 6.25 -14.12
CA ASN A 241 -1.30 6.77 -15.02
C ASN A 241 -1.40 5.99 -16.35
N GLY A 242 -0.34 5.34 -16.78
CA GLY A 242 -0.27 4.55 -17.99
C GLY A 242 -0.60 3.07 -17.75
N LYS A 243 0.44 2.28 -17.55
CA LYS A 243 0.36 0.81 -17.49
C LYS A 243 -0.47 0.30 -16.33
N MET A 244 -0.26 0.85 -15.10
CA MET A 244 -0.99 0.38 -13.91
C MET A 244 -2.48 0.70 -14.01
N LEU A 245 -2.82 1.93 -14.40
CA LEU A 245 -4.22 2.34 -14.59
C LEU A 245 -4.91 1.54 -15.71
N LYS A 246 -4.19 1.21 -16.78
CA LYS A 246 -4.72 0.38 -17.88
C LYS A 246 -5.10 -1.02 -17.36
N VAL A 247 -4.20 -1.68 -16.62
CA VAL A 247 -4.46 -3.00 -16.04
C VAL A 247 -5.61 -2.93 -15.03
N HIS A 248 -5.60 -1.93 -14.14
CA HIS A 248 -6.68 -1.66 -13.20
C HIS A 248 -8.06 -1.59 -13.89
N ARG A 249 -8.18 -0.78 -14.95
CA ARG A 249 -9.41 -0.60 -15.71
C ARG A 249 -9.87 -1.87 -16.43
N LEU A 250 -8.93 -2.64 -16.99
CA LEU A 250 -9.25 -3.83 -17.81
C LEU A 250 -9.56 -5.05 -16.96
N LEU A 251 -8.86 -5.26 -15.83
CA LEU A 251 -9.17 -6.36 -14.91
C LEU A 251 -10.41 -6.08 -14.06
N GLY A 252 -10.81 -4.80 -13.92
CA GLY A 252 -12.05 -4.43 -13.25
C GLY A 252 -12.02 -4.60 -11.71
N GLY A 253 -10.83 -4.64 -11.11
CA GLY A 253 -10.66 -4.73 -9.66
C GLY A 253 -10.88 -3.41 -8.91
N ASN A 254 -11.57 -2.44 -9.52
CA ASN A 254 -11.83 -1.11 -8.95
C ASN A 254 -12.81 -1.15 -7.78
N SER A 255 -12.63 -0.21 -6.84
CA SER A 255 -13.56 0.02 -5.73
C SER A 255 -14.82 0.76 -6.20
N ASN A 256 -15.76 0.98 -5.28
CA ASN A 256 -16.96 1.78 -5.50
C ASN A 256 -16.96 3.04 -4.61
N SER A 257 -17.84 3.99 -4.93
CA SER A 257 -17.89 5.29 -4.24
C SER A 257 -18.36 5.19 -2.79
N PHE A 258 -19.18 4.22 -2.43
CA PHE A 258 -19.67 4.06 -1.06
C PHE A 258 -18.55 3.53 -0.14
N ASP A 259 -17.81 2.50 -0.57
CA ASP A 259 -16.65 1.99 0.16
C ASP A 259 -15.56 3.06 0.27
N ALA A 260 -15.34 3.84 -0.78
CA ALA A 260 -14.41 4.96 -0.77
C ALA A 260 -14.80 6.02 0.26
N PHE A 261 -16.08 6.37 0.35
CA PHE A 261 -16.59 7.29 1.37
C PHE A 261 -16.36 6.76 2.79
N LEU A 262 -16.70 5.50 3.07
CA LEU A 262 -16.47 4.87 4.38
C LEU A 262 -14.98 4.86 4.74
N LEU A 263 -14.12 4.53 3.78
CA LEU A 263 -12.67 4.55 3.97
C LEU A 263 -12.16 5.96 4.28
N THR A 264 -12.67 6.99 3.59
CA THR A 264 -12.35 8.40 3.89
C THR A 264 -12.66 8.73 5.35
N GLN A 265 -13.80 8.30 5.88
CA GLN A 265 -14.14 8.52 7.28
C GLN A 265 -13.21 7.77 8.23
N GLY A 266 -12.90 6.51 7.92
CA GLY A 266 -11.99 5.68 8.72
C GLY A 266 -10.57 6.26 8.84
N ILE A 267 -10.02 6.77 7.73
CA ILE A 267 -8.68 7.37 7.68
C ILE A 267 -8.56 8.60 8.60
N LYS A 268 -9.62 9.39 8.77
CA LYS A 268 -9.58 10.62 9.61
C LYS A 268 -9.14 10.36 11.05
N THR A 269 -9.37 9.16 11.57
CA THR A 269 -9.00 8.77 12.93
C THR A 269 -7.76 7.86 12.98
N LEU A 270 -7.06 7.67 11.86
CA LEU A 270 -5.95 6.73 11.76
C LEU A 270 -4.88 6.99 12.82
N GLU A 271 -4.40 8.22 12.95
CA GLU A 271 -3.35 8.60 13.89
C GLU A 271 -3.70 8.22 15.33
N VAL A 272 -4.83 8.73 15.84
CA VAL A 272 -5.25 8.49 17.23
C VAL A 272 -5.54 7.01 17.52
N ARG A 273 -6.04 6.26 16.53
CA ARG A 273 -6.25 4.82 16.65
C ARG A 273 -4.93 4.06 16.73
N MET A 274 -4.00 4.37 15.83
CA MET A 274 -2.70 3.67 15.80
C MET A 274 -1.87 3.95 17.05
N GLU A 275 -1.84 5.19 17.56
CA GLU A 275 -1.18 5.52 18.82
C GLU A 275 -1.79 4.72 19.99
N ARG A 276 -3.11 4.66 20.06
CA ARG A 276 -3.79 3.91 21.12
C ARG A 276 -3.57 2.41 20.99
N HIS A 277 -3.64 1.85 19.78
CA HIS A 277 -3.38 0.43 19.53
C HIS A 277 -1.97 0.04 19.95
N CYS A 278 -0.93 0.78 19.53
CA CYS A 278 0.46 0.50 19.90
C CYS A 278 0.67 0.59 21.40
N THR A 279 0.10 1.62 22.06
CA THR A 279 0.16 1.76 23.51
C THR A 279 -0.49 0.58 24.23
N ASN A 280 -1.65 0.14 23.77
CA ASN A 280 -2.36 -0.99 24.36
C ASN A 280 -1.61 -2.31 24.12
N ALA A 281 -1.12 -2.54 22.90
CA ALA A 281 -0.34 -3.74 22.56
C ALA A 281 0.90 -3.88 23.45
N MET A 282 1.65 -2.79 23.66
CA MET A 282 2.80 -2.79 24.57
C MET A 282 2.43 -3.13 26.02
N LYS A 283 1.31 -2.59 26.54
CA LYS A 283 0.83 -2.92 27.88
C LYS A 283 0.45 -4.39 28.01
N VAL A 284 -0.29 -4.91 27.02
CA VAL A 284 -0.71 -6.32 26.99
C VAL A 284 0.53 -7.24 26.89
N ALA A 285 1.48 -6.94 26.02
CA ALA A 285 2.70 -7.71 25.84
C ALA A 285 3.51 -7.78 27.15
N ASN A 286 3.68 -6.64 27.84
CA ASN A 286 4.38 -6.61 29.13
C ASN A 286 3.65 -7.37 30.25
N PHE A 287 2.32 -7.30 30.28
CA PHE A 287 1.49 -8.06 31.22
C PHE A 287 1.64 -9.57 30.96
N LEU A 288 1.48 -10.01 29.71
CA LEU A 288 1.60 -11.40 29.34
C LEU A 288 3.00 -11.97 29.57
N LYS A 289 4.04 -11.18 29.34
CA LYS A 289 5.43 -11.59 29.60
C LYS A 289 5.70 -11.98 31.06
N GLN A 290 4.92 -11.41 32.00
CA GLN A 290 5.06 -11.65 33.43
C GLN A 290 4.08 -12.74 33.95
N HIS A 291 3.15 -13.23 33.09
CA HIS A 291 2.12 -14.17 33.50
C HIS A 291 2.67 -15.60 33.54
N SER A 292 2.43 -16.32 34.64
CA SER A 292 2.97 -17.68 34.89
C SER A 292 2.57 -18.73 33.85
N GLU A 293 1.40 -18.59 33.25
CA GLU A 293 0.87 -19.51 32.25
C GLU A 293 1.33 -19.20 30.82
N VAL A 294 2.13 -18.13 30.61
CA VAL A 294 2.59 -17.70 29.29
C VAL A 294 4.07 -18.04 29.12
N ALA A 295 4.37 -18.97 28.24
CA ALA A 295 5.74 -19.40 27.97
C ALA A 295 6.55 -18.38 27.18
N SER A 296 5.92 -17.67 26.23
CA SER A 296 6.60 -16.64 25.42
C SER A 296 5.59 -15.63 24.85
N VAL A 297 6.07 -14.41 24.60
CA VAL A 297 5.30 -13.34 23.93
C VAL A 297 6.08 -12.92 22.71
N ASN A 298 5.44 -13.00 21.53
CA ASN A 298 6.00 -12.56 20.28
C ASN A 298 5.42 -11.18 19.93
N TYR A 299 6.18 -10.12 20.21
CA TYR A 299 5.80 -8.73 19.97
C TYR A 299 7.01 -7.88 19.63
N LEU A 300 6.94 -7.13 18.53
CA LEU A 300 8.04 -6.32 17.99
C LEU A 300 8.59 -5.26 18.96
N GLY A 301 7.78 -4.81 19.92
CA GLY A 301 8.19 -3.84 20.94
C GLY A 301 8.96 -4.45 22.12
N LEU A 302 9.15 -5.74 22.16
CA LEU A 302 9.95 -6.38 23.20
C LEU A 302 11.39 -6.61 22.72
N PRO A 303 12.43 -6.22 23.49
CA PRO A 303 13.84 -6.47 23.12
C PRO A 303 14.18 -7.96 22.91
N SER A 304 13.32 -8.87 23.38
CA SER A 304 13.46 -10.31 23.16
C SER A 304 12.99 -10.75 21.75
N HIS A 305 12.30 -9.90 21.00
CA HIS A 305 11.90 -10.22 19.66
C HIS A 305 13.10 -10.20 18.71
N ARG A 306 13.23 -11.21 17.86
CA ARG A 306 14.36 -11.36 16.95
C ARG A 306 14.58 -10.14 16.05
N ASP A 307 13.50 -9.53 15.58
CA ASP A 307 13.53 -8.43 14.62
C ASP A 307 13.29 -7.05 15.29
N TYR A 308 13.51 -6.95 16.63
CA TYR A 308 13.30 -5.74 17.43
C TYR A 308 14.06 -4.54 16.85
N GLU A 309 15.36 -4.69 16.59
CA GLU A 309 16.21 -3.61 16.08
C GLU A 309 15.78 -3.11 14.69
N ILE A 310 15.31 -4.03 13.83
CA ILE A 310 14.78 -3.68 12.51
C ILE A 310 13.51 -2.86 12.67
N ALA A 311 12.59 -3.30 13.53
CA ALA A 311 11.35 -2.59 13.77
C ALA A 311 11.60 -1.20 14.37
N GLU A 312 12.49 -1.08 15.36
CA GLU A 312 12.87 0.19 15.99
C GLU A 312 13.49 1.18 14.98
N LYS A 313 14.29 0.67 14.03
CA LYS A 313 14.91 1.47 12.97
C LYS A 313 13.90 2.05 11.98
N GLN A 314 12.91 1.26 11.56
CA GLN A 314 12.05 1.60 10.42
C GLN A 314 10.61 1.98 10.76
N MET A 315 10.17 1.74 12.01
CA MET A 315 8.81 2.02 12.46
C MET A 315 8.78 3.10 13.54
N LYS A 316 7.79 3.97 13.52
CA LYS A 316 7.57 5.00 14.55
C LYS A 316 7.21 4.39 15.92
N HIS A 317 6.45 3.30 15.92
CA HIS A 317 6.06 2.49 17.08
C HIS A 317 6.08 1.01 16.68
N PRO A 318 6.20 0.08 17.64
CA PRO A 318 6.43 -1.35 17.36
C PRO A 318 5.22 -2.10 16.81
N GLY A 319 4.13 -1.42 16.47
CA GLY A 319 2.95 -2.02 15.90
C GLY A 319 1.84 -2.30 16.90
N ALA A 320 0.72 -2.75 16.36
CA ALA A 320 -0.54 -2.93 17.07
C ALA A 320 -0.92 -4.43 17.26
N LEU A 321 -0.01 -5.34 16.90
CA LEU A 321 -0.26 -6.79 16.85
C LEU A 321 0.80 -7.54 17.64
#